data_187bacef7ef4fcdfe39aad356f38354e
#
_entry.id   187bacef7ef4fcdfe39aad356f38354e
#
_cell.length_a   1.000
_cell.length_b   1.000
_cell.length_c   1.000
_cell.angle_alpha   90.00
_cell.angle_beta   90.00
_cell.angle_gamma   90.00
#
_symmetry.space_group_name_H-M   'P 1'
#
loop_
_entity.id
_entity.type
_entity.pdbx_description
1 polymer ?
#
loop_
_entity_poly.entity_id
_entity_poly.type
_entity_poly.pdbx_seq_one_letter_code
_entity_poly.pdbx_strand_id
1 'polypeptide(L)'
;MSDWKELTGESQARWDEIAGFWDDYMGEHSNRFHREIIRPGTEHLLEVAEGHEVLDIGCGNGNFARRLAELGAHVTAVDYSSEMIRRAKARSAGVMERIDYRVVDATDHDALLSLGEERFDRAVSNMALMDVSDITVLAQALHKLLRKHGIFVFSIMHPCFQPPDLRKIHDKVDKDGHIVSEHRIQISKYLEPEPMESIGIQGQPVPHLVFHRPLSYYMNVFFASGFVLNGMEEPSFQKDGLEQGKFDWFEIPPAVIFRFQKI
;
A
#
# COMPACT_ATOMS: atom_id res chain seq x y z
N MET A 1 -4.15 -21.68 6.43
CA MET A 1 -3.13 -20.93 5.68
C MET A 1 -1.88 -20.91 6.51
N SER A 2 -0.71 -21.02 5.90
CA SER A 2 0.55 -20.92 6.62
C SER A 2 0.63 -19.58 7.33
N ASP A 3 0.92 -19.63 8.61
CA ASP A 3 1.23 -18.46 9.40
C ASP A 3 2.65 -18.01 9.02
N TRP A 4 2.79 -16.80 8.46
CA TRP A 4 4.10 -16.25 8.09
C TRP A 4 4.65 -15.32 9.19
N LYS A 5 4.11 -15.43 10.36
CA LYS A 5 4.44 -14.59 11.52
C LYS A 5 5.93 -14.65 11.88
N GLU A 6 6.55 -15.82 11.69
CA GLU A 6 7.99 -15.99 11.88
C GLU A 6 8.85 -15.14 10.94
N LEU A 7 8.30 -14.71 9.79
CA LEU A 7 9.00 -13.86 8.82
C LEU A 7 8.90 -12.37 9.11
N THR A 8 8.09 -11.96 10.10
CA THR A 8 7.88 -10.53 10.43
C THR A 8 9.20 -9.84 10.78
N GLY A 9 10.01 -10.45 11.65
CA GLY A 9 11.30 -9.88 12.06
C GLY A 9 12.30 -9.77 10.91
N GLU A 10 12.32 -10.75 10.01
CA GLU A 10 13.16 -10.70 8.81
C GLU A 10 12.69 -9.60 7.85
N SER A 11 11.38 -9.49 7.63
CA SER A 11 10.79 -8.43 6.79
C SER A 11 11.12 -7.04 7.32
N GLN A 12 11.00 -6.84 8.64
CA GLN A 12 11.38 -5.59 9.30
C GLN A 12 12.86 -5.24 9.11
N ALA A 13 13.75 -6.21 9.33
CA ALA A 13 15.19 -5.99 9.18
C ALA A 13 15.56 -5.59 7.74
N ARG A 14 14.94 -6.21 6.74
CA ARG A 14 15.15 -5.86 5.33
C ARG A 14 14.65 -4.45 5.02
N TRP A 15 13.48 -4.04 5.55
CA TRP A 15 12.97 -2.69 5.37
C TRP A 15 13.82 -1.64 6.09
N ASP A 16 14.36 -1.92 7.28
CA ASP A 16 15.32 -1.04 7.95
C ASP A 16 16.59 -0.86 7.09
N GLU A 17 17.09 -1.92 6.47
CA GLU A 17 18.27 -1.87 5.61
C GLU A 17 18.06 -1.04 4.34
N ILE A 18 16.90 -1.17 3.69
CA ILE A 18 16.60 -0.46 2.43
C ILE A 18 15.92 0.90 2.63
N ALA A 19 15.62 1.29 3.87
CA ALA A 19 14.89 2.53 4.17
C ALA A 19 15.55 3.77 3.57
N GLY A 20 16.90 3.84 3.58
CA GLY A 20 17.64 4.93 2.97
C GLY A 20 17.42 5.04 1.47
N PHE A 21 17.53 3.93 0.77
CA PHE A 21 17.32 3.85 -0.67
C PHE A 21 15.88 4.25 -1.06
N TRP A 22 14.88 3.73 -0.33
CA TRP A 22 13.49 4.06 -0.60
C TRP A 22 13.16 5.52 -0.29
N ASP A 23 13.69 6.06 0.81
CA ASP A 23 13.49 7.47 1.16
C ASP A 23 14.06 8.41 0.09
N ASP A 24 15.26 8.14 -0.40
CA ASP A 24 15.90 8.93 -1.46
C ASP A 24 15.12 8.82 -2.78
N TYR A 25 14.64 7.62 -3.12
CA TYR A 25 13.87 7.38 -4.34
C TYR A 25 12.47 8.03 -4.28
N MET A 26 11.80 7.95 -3.16
CA MET A 26 10.48 8.56 -2.96
C MET A 26 10.58 10.09 -2.84
N GLY A 27 11.66 10.59 -2.25
CA GLY A 27 11.89 12.02 -2.10
C GLY A 27 10.76 12.75 -1.39
N GLU A 28 10.66 14.05 -1.67
CA GLU A 28 9.69 14.97 -1.04
C GLU A 28 8.25 14.72 -1.47
N HIS A 29 8.04 14.38 -2.74
CA HIS A 29 6.73 14.34 -3.38
C HIS A 29 6.28 12.96 -3.82
N SER A 30 6.98 11.92 -3.43
CA SER A 30 6.77 10.56 -3.88
C SER A 30 7.13 10.30 -5.36
N ASN A 31 7.21 9.05 -5.77
CA ASN A 31 7.49 8.68 -7.15
C ASN A 31 6.25 8.84 -8.05
N ARG A 32 6.46 8.71 -9.38
CA ARG A 32 5.38 8.84 -10.37
C ARG A 32 4.23 7.86 -10.11
N PHE A 33 4.54 6.60 -9.77
CA PHE A 33 3.52 5.57 -9.51
C PHE A 33 2.57 5.99 -8.38
N HIS A 34 3.12 6.46 -7.26
CA HIS A 34 2.29 6.93 -6.15
C HIS A 34 1.51 8.19 -6.50
N ARG A 35 2.11 9.14 -7.22
CA ARG A 35 1.43 10.40 -7.57
C ARG A 35 0.28 10.22 -8.55
N GLU A 36 0.45 9.35 -9.57
CA GLU A 36 -0.49 9.23 -10.67
C GLU A 36 -1.47 8.06 -10.51
N ILE A 37 -1.06 6.97 -9.83
CA ILE A 37 -1.83 5.75 -9.67
C ILE A 37 -2.46 5.65 -8.29
N ILE A 38 -1.66 5.81 -7.22
CA ILE A 38 -2.13 5.49 -5.87
C ILE A 38 -2.87 6.67 -5.22
N ARG A 39 -2.23 7.84 -5.18
CA ARG A 39 -2.72 8.99 -4.43
C ARG A 39 -4.13 9.45 -4.85
N PRO A 40 -4.43 9.64 -6.14
CA PRO A 40 -5.72 10.20 -6.54
C PRO A 40 -6.90 9.31 -6.11
N GLY A 41 -6.83 8.00 -6.38
CA GLY A 41 -7.86 7.06 -5.98
C GLY A 41 -7.95 6.89 -4.46
N THR A 42 -6.79 6.88 -3.76
CA THR A 42 -6.80 6.83 -2.29
C THR A 42 -7.45 8.06 -1.69
N GLU A 43 -7.12 9.27 -2.12
CA GLU A 43 -7.74 10.51 -1.64
C GLU A 43 -9.25 10.53 -1.92
N HIS A 44 -9.67 10.10 -3.13
CA HIS A 44 -11.07 10.01 -3.51
C HIS A 44 -11.86 9.05 -2.60
N LEU A 45 -11.34 7.83 -2.37
CA LEU A 45 -12.02 6.82 -1.57
C LEU A 45 -11.95 7.09 -0.06
N LEU A 46 -10.89 7.75 0.42
CA LEU A 46 -10.70 8.02 1.85
C LEU A 46 -11.57 9.18 2.34
N GLU A 47 -11.90 10.13 1.48
CA GLU A 47 -12.76 11.29 1.79
C GLU A 47 -12.33 12.00 3.07
N VAL A 48 -11.04 12.36 3.14
CA VAL A 48 -10.50 13.09 4.29
C VAL A 48 -11.08 14.50 4.35
N ALA A 49 -11.45 14.93 5.56
CA ALA A 49 -11.88 16.29 5.85
C ALA A 49 -11.00 16.92 6.93
N GLU A 50 -11.02 18.25 7.01
CA GLU A 50 -10.34 18.98 8.08
C GLU A 50 -10.81 18.53 9.46
N GLY A 51 -9.85 18.29 10.37
CA GLY A 51 -10.09 17.83 11.72
C GLY A 51 -10.34 16.34 11.87
N HIS A 52 -10.34 15.53 10.77
CA HIS A 52 -10.40 14.08 10.91
C HIS A 52 -9.16 13.54 11.66
N GLU A 53 -9.39 12.58 12.55
CA GLU A 53 -8.34 11.71 13.11
C GLU A 53 -8.05 10.58 12.12
N VAL A 54 -6.84 10.52 11.57
CA VAL A 54 -6.47 9.55 10.52
C VAL A 54 -5.30 8.69 10.97
N LEU A 55 -5.42 7.37 10.78
CA LEU A 55 -4.34 6.41 11.01
C LEU A 55 -3.71 6.03 9.67
N ASP A 56 -2.41 6.31 9.48
CA ASP A 56 -1.62 5.92 8.31
C ASP A 56 -0.71 4.74 8.67
N ILE A 57 -0.97 3.56 8.09
CA ILE A 57 -0.34 2.28 8.44
C ILE A 57 0.66 1.89 7.36
N GLY A 58 1.91 1.61 7.77
CA GLY A 58 3.01 1.42 6.83
C GLY A 58 3.34 2.73 6.13
N CYS A 59 3.49 3.81 6.91
CA CYS A 59 3.61 5.17 6.39
C CYS A 59 4.93 5.45 5.66
N GLY A 60 5.92 4.55 5.75
CA GLY A 60 7.24 4.69 5.15
C GLY A 60 7.91 6.02 5.54
N ASN A 61 8.39 6.78 4.56
CA ASN A 61 9.01 8.10 4.78
C ASN A 61 8.01 9.25 5.00
N GLY A 62 6.74 8.92 5.26
CA GLY A 62 5.69 9.87 5.63
C GLY A 62 5.12 10.73 4.50
N ASN A 63 5.32 10.35 3.23
CA ASN A 63 4.82 11.11 2.09
C ASN A 63 3.29 11.32 2.15
N PHE A 64 2.53 10.26 2.42
CA PHE A 64 1.08 10.36 2.47
C PHE A 64 0.60 10.98 3.79
N ALA A 65 1.28 10.70 4.91
CA ALA A 65 1.00 11.36 6.19
C ALA A 65 1.10 12.90 6.09
N ARG A 66 2.15 13.41 5.42
CA ARG A 66 2.27 14.87 5.15
C ARG A 66 1.11 15.38 4.31
N ARG A 67 0.73 14.64 3.26
CA ARG A 67 -0.40 15.00 2.42
C ARG A 67 -1.73 15.06 3.19
N LEU A 68 -1.98 14.13 4.09
CA LEU A 68 -3.15 14.13 4.97
C LEU A 68 -3.15 15.34 5.92
N ALA A 69 -2.00 15.69 6.46
CA ALA A 69 -1.83 16.88 7.30
C ALA A 69 -2.11 18.18 6.52
N GLU A 70 -1.66 18.27 5.25
CA GLU A 70 -1.98 19.39 4.34
C GLU A 70 -3.49 19.50 4.09
N LEU A 71 -4.21 18.38 4.05
CA LEU A 71 -5.67 18.34 3.93
C LEU A 71 -6.39 18.70 5.24
N GLY A 72 -5.65 19.01 6.29
CA GLY A 72 -6.18 19.45 7.58
C GLY A 72 -6.44 18.34 8.60
N ALA A 73 -6.05 17.10 8.33
CA ALA A 73 -6.22 15.99 9.26
C ALA A 73 -5.19 16.02 10.40
N HIS A 74 -5.55 15.40 11.52
CA HIS A 74 -4.64 14.97 12.56
C HIS A 74 -4.22 13.52 12.29
N VAL A 75 -2.94 13.28 12.06
CA VAL A 75 -2.45 11.99 11.58
C VAL A 75 -1.65 11.26 12.65
N THR A 76 -2.03 10.03 12.94
CA THR A 76 -1.15 9.07 13.61
C THR A 76 -0.56 8.18 12.52
N ALA A 77 0.74 8.27 12.29
CA ALA A 77 1.43 7.55 11.22
C ALA A 77 2.36 6.49 11.82
N VAL A 78 2.15 5.24 11.42
CA VAL A 78 2.87 4.11 12.00
C VAL A 78 3.60 3.31 10.93
N ASP A 79 4.79 2.83 11.30
CA ASP A 79 5.58 1.89 10.51
C ASP A 79 6.38 1.01 11.46
N TYR A 80 6.65 -0.24 11.10
CA TYR A 80 7.47 -1.11 11.96
C TYR A 80 8.97 -0.83 11.81
N SER A 81 9.40 -0.20 10.69
CA SER A 81 10.78 0.23 10.49
C SER A 81 11.08 1.51 11.28
N SER A 82 11.96 1.40 12.26
CA SER A 82 12.41 2.53 13.03
C SER A 82 13.18 3.55 12.18
N GLU A 83 13.88 3.07 11.16
CA GLU A 83 14.63 3.93 10.23
C GLU A 83 13.69 4.71 9.30
N MET A 84 12.57 4.09 8.83
CA MET A 84 11.53 4.80 8.09
C MET A 84 10.90 5.91 8.93
N ILE A 85 10.54 5.63 10.18
CA ILE A 85 9.97 6.62 11.09
C ILE A 85 10.97 7.78 11.37
N ARG A 86 12.24 7.47 11.53
CA ARG A 86 13.26 8.51 11.70
C ARG A 86 13.34 9.45 10.48
N ARG A 87 13.27 8.88 9.27
CA ARG A 87 13.27 9.63 8.00
C ARG A 87 11.98 10.43 7.81
N ALA A 88 10.83 9.82 8.11
CA ALA A 88 9.54 10.49 8.06
C ALA A 88 9.51 11.75 8.92
N LYS A 89 10.00 11.66 10.18
CA LYS A 89 10.11 12.80 11.08
C LYS A 89 11.02 13.88 10.50
N ALA A 90 12.17 13.52 9.94
CA ALA A 90 13.12 14.47 9.36
C ALA A 90 12.52 15.26 8.19
N ARG A 91 11.69 14.61 7.35
CA ARG A 91 11.01 15.23 6.20
C ARG A 91 9.77 16.04 6.57
N SER A 92 9.27 15.92 7.78
CA SER A 92 7.97 16.50 8.18
C SER A 92 8.10 17.75 9.06
N ALA A 93 9.28 18.35 9.17
CA ALA A 93 9.54 19.49 10.07
C ALA A 93 8.50 20.62 9.98
N GLY A 94 7.94 20.88 8.80
CA GLY A 94 6.95 21.96 8.57
C GLY A 94 5.52 21.63 8.98
N VAL A 95 5.18 20.36 9.27
CA VAL A 95 3.82 19.89 9.57
C VAL A 95 3.74 18.95 10.78
N MET A 96 4.81 18.90 11.58
CA MET A 96 4.93 18.00 12.74
C MET A 96 3.85 18.20 13.80
N GLU A 97 3.23 19.36 13.88
CA GLU A 97 2.16 19.63 14.85
C GLU A 97 0.90 18.80 14.58
N ARG A 98 0.75 18.31 13.35
CA ARG A 98 -0.41 17.52 12.91
C ARG A 98 -0.12 16.03 12.74
N ILE A 99 1.14 15.58 12.91
CA ILE A 99 1.53 14.19 12.65
C ILE A 99 2.26 13.60 13.84
N ASP A 100 1.70 12.52 14.38
CA ASP A 100 2.30 11.70 15.43
C ASP A 100 2.90 10.43 14.82
N TYR A 101 4.21 10.38 14.68
CA TYR A 101 4.95 9.25 14.13
C TYR A 101 5.36 8.25 15.20
N ARG A 102 4.95 6.99 15.06
CA ARG A 102 5.26 5.90 16.01
C ARG A 102 5.81 4.67 15.31
N VAL A 103 6.72 3.96 15.97
CA VAL A 103 7.16 2.63 15.54
C VAL A 103 6.16 1.61 16.09
N VAL A 104 5.39 1.00 15.18
CA VAL A 104 4.36 0.00 15.52
C VAL A 104 4.34 -1.07 14.46
N ASP A 105 4.38 -2.33 14.88
CA ASP A 105 4.19 -3.49 14.03
C ASP A 105 2.68 -3.73 13.80
N ALA A 106 2.27 -3.75 12.53
CA ALA A 106 0.89 -4.02 12.14
C ALA A 106 0.43 -5.46 12.45
N THR A 107 1.33 -6.35 12.86
CA THR A 107 1.03 -7.71 13.33
C THR A 107 0.96 -7.83 14.85
N ASP A 108 1.23 -6.75 15.59
CA ASP A 108 1.11 -6.70 17.05
C ASP A 108 -0.22 -6.05 17.44
N HIS A 109 -1.17 -6.90 17.85
CA HIS A 109 -2.52 -6.48 18.23
C HIS A 109 -2.52 -5.47 19.39
N ASP A 110 -1.72 -5.70 20.43
CA ASP A 110 -1.73 -4.85 21.63
C ASP A 110 -1.06 -3.52 21.36
N ALA A 111 0.03 -3.51 20.57
CA ALA A 111 0.67 -2.30 20.12
C ALA A 111 -0.29 -1.44 19.26
N LEU A 112 -1.05 -2.06 18.35
CA LEU A 112 -2.09 -1.38 17.58
C LEU A 112 -3.17 -0.78 18.49
N LEU A 113 -3.73 -1.54 19.44
CA LEU A 113 -4.77 -1.04 20.34
C LEU A 113 -4.29 0.08 21.26
N SER A 114 -2.99 0.15 21.57
CA SER A 114 -2.40 1.25 22.33
C SER A 114 -2.53 2.62 21.64
N LEU A 115 -2.87 2.64 20.34
CA LEU A 115 -3.13 3.86 19.58
C LEU A 115 -4.46 4.52 19.95
N GLY A 116 -5.39 3.79 20.57
CA GLY A 116 -6.68 4.25 21.09
C GLY A 116 -7.88 3.68 20.35
N GLU A 117 -8.74 2.98 21.09
CA GLU A 117 -9.99 2.42 20.54
C GLU A 117 -10.98 3.53 20.16
N GLU A 118 -11.76 3.31 19.11
CA GLU A 118 -12.78 4.25 18.56
C GLU A 118 -12.26 5.69 18.38
N ARG A 119 -10.99 5.82 18.09
CA ARG A 119 -10.33 7.12 17.94
C ARG A 119 -10.37 7.66 16.52
N PHE A 120 -10.21 6.81 15.52
CA PHE A 120 -9.97 7.26 14.16
C PHE A 120 -11.24 7.32 13.30
N ASP A 121 -11.41 8.41 12.56
CA ASP A 121 -12.46 8.56 11.55
C ASP A 121 -12.10 7.78 10.29
N ARG A 122 -10.80 7.76 9.96
CA ARG A 122 -10.23 7.15 8.76
C ARG A 122 -8.98 6.37 9.10
N ALA A 123 -8.75 5.30 8.36
CA ALA A 123 -7.47 4.62 8.33
C ALA A 123 -7.05 4.39 6.88
N VAL A 124 -5.75 4.39 6.63
CA VAL A 124 -5.19 4.17 5.30
C VAL A 124 -3.94 3.29 5.37
N SER A 125 -3.70 2.52 4.31
CA SER A 125 -2.45 1.80 4.11
C SER A 125 -2.11 1.78 2.62
N ASN A 126 -1.15 2.59 2.21
CA ASN A 126 -0.77 2.70 0.81
C ASN A 126 0.43 1.83 0.49
N MET A 127 0.22 0.81 -0.36
CA MET A 127 1.26 -0.08 -0.87
C MET A 127 2.10 -0.77 0.23
N ALA A 128 1.47 -1.09 1.38
CA ALA A 128 2.14 -1.74 2.50
C ALA A 128 1.51 -3.07 2.93
N LEU A 129 0.21 -3.31 2.71
CA LEU A 129 -0.44 -4.54 3.17
C LEU A 129 0.14 -5.83 2.58
N MET A 130 0.72 -5.76 1.39
CA MET A 130 1.40 -6.91 0.79
C MET A 130 2.73 -7.24 1.49
N ASP A 131 3.28 -6.32 2.28
CA ASP A 131 4.52 -6.52 3.05
C ASP A 131 4.25 -6.93 4.51
N VAL A 132 2.96 -6.98 4.91
CA VAL A 132 2.52 -7.42 6.25
C VAL A 132 2.31 -8.92 6.27
N SER A 133 3.00 -9.63 7.15
CA SER A 133 2.97 -11.10 7.23
C SER A 133 1.62 -11.67 7.68
N ASP A 134 0.89 -10.98 8.57
CA ASP A 134 -0.46 -11.35 9.02
C ASP A 134 -1.38 -10.12 9.04
N ILE A 135 -2.24 -10.02 8.03
CA ILE A 135 -3.24 -8.94 7.95
C ILE A 135 -4.51 -9.21 8.75
N THR A 136 -4.66 -10.41 9.32
CA THR A 136 -5.83 -10.75 10.14
C THR A 136 -5.81 -9.99 11.46
N VAL A 137 -4.64 -9.92 12.09
CA VAL A 137 -4.42 -9.14 13.31
C VAL A 137 -4.74 -7.66 13.08
N LEU A 138 -4.21 -7.11 11.98
CA LEU A 138 -4.49 -5.73 11.58
C LEU A 138 -5.98 -5.47 11.38
N ALA A 139 -6.69 -6.33 10.64
CA ALA A 139 -8.11 -6.15 10.36
C ALA A 139 -8.96 -6.17 11.64
N GLN A 140 -8.64 -7.06 12.58
CA GLN A 140 -9.31 -7.13 13.89
C GLN A 140 -9.03 -5.88 14.73
N ALA A 141 -7.79 -5.42 14.78
CA ALA A 141 -7.42 -4.20 15.49
C ALA A 141 -8.08 -2.96 14.87
N LEU A 142 -8.06 -2.83 13.54
CA LEU A 142 -8.72 -1.73 12.83
C LEU A 142 -10.20 -1.59 13.16
N HIS A 143 -10.91 -2.72 13.30
CA HIS A 143 -12.32 -2.68 13.69
C HIS A 143 -12.51 -2.01 15.08
N LYS A 144 -11.57 -2.18 15.99
CA LYS A 144 -11.62 -1.53 17.31
C LYS A 144 -11.14 -0.08 17.27
N LEU A 145 -10.12 0.21 16.49
CA LEU A 145 -9.50 1.54 16.39
C LEU A 145 -10.40 2.56 15.70
N LEU A 146 -11.14 2.13 14.67
CA LEU A 146 -12.04 2.99 13.93
C LEU A 146 -13.32 3.27 14.72
N ARG A 147 -13.81 4.50 14.63
CA ARG A 147 -15.14 4.89 15.06
C ARG A 147 -16.22 4.12 14.31
N LYS A 148 -17.45 4.13 14.82
CA LYS A 148 -18.60 3.57 14.09
C LYS A 148 -18.71 4.24 12.71
N HIS A 149 -18.89 3.42 11.67
CA HIS A 149 -18.88 3.84 10.26
C HIS A 149 -17.55 4.44 9.76
N GLY A 150 -16.47 4.26 10.52
CA GLY A 150 -15.13 4.64 10.10
C GLY A 150 -14.71 3.91 8.83
N ILE A 151 -13.87 4.57 8.04
CA ILE A 151 -13.43 4.09 6.73
C ILE A 151 -11.99 3.63 6.80
N PHE A 152 -11.72 2.47 6.20
CA PHE A 152 -10.37 2.00 5.92
C PHE A 152 -10.16 1.91 4.41
N VAL A 153 -9.14 2.58 3.90
CA VAL A 153 -8.72 2.49 2.50
C VAL A 153 -7.34 1.88 2.42
N PHE A 154 -7.14 0.92 1.53
CA PHE A 154 -5.80 0.44 1.26
C PHE A 154 -5.56 0.21 -0.23
N SER A 155 -4.32 0.37 -0.64
CA SER A 155 -3.85 0.05 -1.98
C SER A 155 -2.78 -1.03 -1.94
N ILE A 156 -2.80 -1.91 -2.93
CA ILE A 156 -1.81 -2.97 -3.14
C ILE A 156 -1.52 -3.14 -4.63
N MET A 157 -0.38 -3.77 -4.95
CA MET A 157 -0.17 -4.31 -6.30
C MET A 157 -1.34 -5.22 -6.65
N HIS A 158 -1.86 -5.11 -7.89
CA HIS A 158 -3.07 -5.83 -8.25
C HIS A 158 -2.86 -7.35 -8.23
N PRO A 159 -3.46 -8.11 -7.30
CA PRO A 159 -3.12 -9.53 -7.13
C PRO A 159 -3.40 -10.38 -8.37
N CYS A 160 -4.46 -10.05 -9.14
CA CYS A 160 -4.80 -10.77 -10.36
C CYS A 160 -3.83 -10.51 -11.51
N PHE A 161 -3.16 -9.37 -11.53
CA PHE A 161 -2.31 -8.96 -12.65
C PHE A 161 -0.83 -8.89 -12.30
N GLN A 162 -0.50 -9.04 -11.02
CA GLN A 162 0.88 -9.06 -10.52
C GLN A 162 1.12 -10.20 -9.50
N PRO A 163 0.73 -11.45 -9.82
CA PRO A 163 1.06 -12.60 -8.98
C PRO A 163 2.56 -12.94 -9.08
N PRO A 164 3.07 -13.84 -8.23
CA PRO A 164 4.49 -14.19 -8.17
C PRO A 164 5.12 -14.61 -9.50
N ASP A 165 4.38 -15.30 -10.36
CA ASP A 165 4.87 -15.79 -11.67
C ASP A 165 4.29 -14.98 -12.83
N LEU A 166 4.50 -13.67 -12.79
CA LEU A 166 4.08 -12.75 -13.85
C LEU A 166 5.10 -12.71 -14.98
N ARG A 167 4.63 -12.89 -16.23
CA ARG A 167 5.40 -12.58 -17.44
C ARG A 167 4.75 -11.44 -18.21
N LYS A 168 5.55 -10.41 -18.51
CA LYS A 168 5.16 -9.28 -19.36
C LYS A 168 5.56 -9.60 -20.79
N ILE A 169 4.60 -9.55 -21.70
CA ILE A 169 4.76 -9.86 -23.13
C ILE A 169 4.58 -8.56 -23.91
N HIS A 170 5.53 -8.25 -24.77
CA HIS A 170 5.47 -7.11 -25.68
C HIS A 170 5.66 -7.61 -27.11
N ASP A 171 4.57 -7.68 -27.86
CA ASP A 171 4.55 -8.14 -29.24
C ASP A 171 4.43 -6.96 -30.20
N LYS A 172 5.03 -7.11 -31.40
CA LYS A 172 4.74 -6.26 -32.55
C LYS A 172 3.96 -7.06 -33.57
N VAL A 173 2.75 -6.63 -33.84
CA VAL A 173 1.81 -7.36 -34.71
C VAL A 173 1.47 -6.47 -35.90
N ASP A 174 1.52 -7.04 -37.10
CA ASP A 174 0.97 -6.40 -38.30
C ASP A 174 -0.56 -6.52 -38.29
N LYS A 175 -1.23 -5.37 -38.25
CA LYS A 175 -2.67 -5.25 -38.42
C LYS A 175 -2.93 -4.39 -39.67
N ASP A 176 -3.33 -5.05 -40.74
CA ASP A 176 -3.69 -4.41 -42.02
C ASP A 176 -2.57 -3.50 -42.59
N GLY A 177 -1.31 -3.96 -42.52
CA GLY A 177 -0.15 -3.22 -43.00
C GLY A 177 0.42 -2.19 -42.01
N HIS A 178 -0.13 -2.13 -40.78
CA HIS A 178 0.36 -1.26 -39.71
C HIS A 178 0.94 -2.09 -38.58
N ILE A 179 2.18 -1.80 -38.18
CA ILE A 179 2.80 -2.42 -37.03
C ILE A 179 2.28 -1.75 -35.76
N VAL A 180 1.53 -2.53 -34.96
CA VAL A 180 1.04 -2.12 -33.63
C VAL A 180 1.76 -2.87 -32.53
N SER A 181 2.05 -2.17 -31.42
CA SER A 181 2.56 -2.80 -30.21
C SER A 181 1.39 -3.32 -29.37
N GLU A 182 1.46 -4.56 -28.96
CA GLU A 182 0.50 -5.16 -28.04
C GLU A 182 1.20 -5.58 -26.75
N HIS A 183 0.61 -5.19 -25.60
CA HIS A 183 1.09 -5.56 -24.30
C HIS A 183 0.12 -6.56 -23.67
N ARG A 184 0.65 -7.68 -23.21
CA ARG A 184 -0.10 -8.75 -22.56
C ARG A 184 0.61 -9.20 -21.31
N ILE A 185 -0.14 -9.76 -20.38
CA ILE A 185 0.42 -10.47 -19.24
C ILE A 185 0.05 -11.94 -19.29
N GLN A 186 0.98 -12.77 -18.89
CA GLN A 186 0.75 -14.19 -18.63
C GLN A 186 0.98 -14.42 -17.15
N ILE A 187 0.02 -15.03 -16.48
CA ILE A 187 0.03 -15.26 -15.04
C ILE A 187 -0.13 -16.74 -14.71
N SER A 188 0.45 -17.17 -13.59
CA SER A 188 0.18 -18.44 -12.94
C SER A 188 0.27 -18.27 -11.42
N LYS A 189 0.00 -19.33 -10.65
CA LYS A 189 0.11 -19.36 -9.18
C LYS A 189 -0.70 -18.29 -8.41
N TYR A 190 -1.71 -17.72 -9.04
CA TYR A 190 -2.53 -16.68 -8.42
C TYR A 190 -3.21 -17.11 -7.11
N LEU A 191 -3.68 -18.38 -7.06
CA LEU A 191 -4.38 -18.92 -5.88
C LEU A 191 -3.44 -19.51 -4.83
N GLU A 192 -2.14 -19.53 -5.08
CA GLU A 192 -1.14 -20.09 -4.17
C GLU A 192 -0.53 -18.96 -3.32
N PRO A 193 -1.00 -18.75 -2.06
CA PRO A 193 -0.39 -17.75 -1.20
C PRO A 193 1.01 -18.19 -0.83
N GLU A 194 2.00 -17.34 -1.09
CA GLU A 194 3.38 -17.59 -0.72
C GLU A 194 4.13 -16.31 -0.40
N PRO A 195 5.08 -16.34 0.55
CA PRO A 195 6.04 -15.25 0.70
C PRO A 195 7.05 -15.31 -0.47
N MET A 196 7.42 -14.14 -0.97
CA MET A 196 8.37 -14.03 -2.08
C MET A 196 9.33 -12.87 -1.85
N GLU A 197 10.54 -13.00 -2.35
CA GLU A 197 11.50 -11.91 -2.42
C GLU A 197 11.20 -11.02 -3.63
N SER A 198 11.24 -9.70 -3.41
CA SER A 198 10.95 -8.71 -4.46
C SER A 198 11.96 -7.58 -4.46
N ILE A 199 12.38 -7.18 -5.65
CA ILE A 199 13.06 -5.91 -5.91
C ILE A 199 12.01 -4.94 -6.45
N GLY A 200 11.48 -4.09 -5.59
CA GLY A 200 10.42 -3.15 -5.97
C GLY A 200 10.91 -2.06 -6.94
N ILE A 201 12.18 -1.69 -6.85
CA ILE A 201 12.79 -0.62 -7.63
C ILE A 201 14.17 -1.05 -8.09
N GLN A 202 14.50 -0.79 -9.35
CA GLN A 202 15.82 -1.10 -9.89
C GLN A 202 16.93 -0.37 -9.08
N GLY A 203 17.93 -1.12 -8.66
CA GLY A 203 19.02 -0.60 -7.84
C GLY A 203 18.81 -0.75 -6.32
N GLN A 204 17.67 -1.30 -5.89
CA GLN A 204 17.43 -1.63 -4.49
C GLN A 204 18.51 -2.63 -4.00
N PRO A 205 19.18 -2.36 -2.86
CA PRO A 205 20.37 -3.11 -2.45
C PRO A 205 20.08 -4.54 -2.03
N VAL A 206 18.96 -4.78 -1.34
CA VAL A 206 18.51 -6.13 -0.96
C VAL A 206 17.02 -6.30 -1.26
N PRO A 207 16.55 -7.51 -1.59
CA PRO A 207 15.13 -7.74 -1.79
C PRO A 207 14.36 -7.63 -0.47
N HIS A 208 13.13 -7.09 -0.52
CA HIS A 208 12.18 -7.17 0.58
C HIS A 208 11.23 -8.36 0.41
N LEU A 209 10.53 -8.74 1.47
CA LEU A 209 9.52 -9.78 1.44
C LEU A 209 8.16 -9.21 1.05
N VAL A 210 7.50 -9.87 0.11
CA VAL A 210 6.11 -9.62 -0.28
C VAL A 210 5.31 -10.90 -0.02
N PHE A 211 4.17 -10.76 0.62
CA PHE A 211 3.27 -11.86 0.93
C PHE A 211 2.11 -11.86 -0.04
N HIS A 212 2.26 -12.62 -1.13
CA HIS A 212 1.20 -12.74 -2.13
C HIS A 212 -0.06 -13.38 -1.54
N ARG A 213 -1.21 -12.76 -1.81
CA ARG A 213 -2.54 -13.26 -1.43
C ARG A 213 -3.53 -13.00 -2.56
N PRO A 214 -4.41 -13.95 -2.92
CA PRO A 214 -5.47 -13.70 -3.88
C PRO A 214 -6.48 -12.67 -3.32
N LEU A 215 -7.24 -12.01 -4.21
CA LEU A 215 -8.26 -11.03 -3.81
C LEU A 215 -9.23 -11.58 -2.76
N SER A 216 -9.67 -12.82 -2.94
CA SER A 216 -10.59 -13.47 -2.00
C SER A 216 -10.05 -13.54 -0.57
N TYR A 217 -8.73 -13.62 -0.41
CA TYR A 217 -8.11 -13.62 0.92
C TYR A 217 -8.31 -12.26 1.61
N TYR A 218 -7.93 -11.17 0.94
CA TYR A 218 -8.13 -9.81 1.48
C TYR A 218 -9.59 -9.56 1.83
N MET A 219 -10.50 -9.86 0.89
CA MET A 219 -11.94 -9.64 1.10
C MET A 219 -12.46 -10.40 2.33
N ASN A 220 -12.15 -11.70 2.42
CA ASN A 220 -12.64 -12.54 3.50
C ASN A 220 -12.09 -12.13 4.89
N VAL A 221 -10.83 -11.68 4.96
CA VAL A 221 -10.25 -11.19 6.22
C VAL A 221 -11.01 -9.97 6.72
N PHE A 222 -11.25 -8.98 5.87
CA PHE A 222 -11.97 -7.77 6.28
C PHE A 222 -13.46 -8.02 6.52
N PHE A 223 -14.12 -8.86 5.72
CA PHE A 223 -15.53 -9.23 5.97
C PHE A 223 -15.69 -9.95 7.31
N ALA A 224 -14.81 -10.91 7.62
CA ALA A 224 -14.83 -11.61 8.89
C ALA A 224 -14.52 -10.69 10.10
N SER A 225 -13.88 -9.56 9.87
CA SER A 225 -13.55 -8.57 10.89
C SER A 225 -14.59 -7.46 11.04
N GLY A 226 -15.78 -7.58 10.42
CA GLY A 226 -16.89 -6.63 10.58
C GLY A 226 -16.80 -5.41 9.67
N PHE A 227 -16.22 -5.57 8.49
CA PHE A 227 -16.20 -4.54 7.45
C PHE A 227 -17.05 -4.93 6.25
N VAL A 228 -17.51 -3.93 5.51
CA VAL A 228 -18.12 -4.08 4.19
C VAL A 228 -17.29 -3.33 3.16
N LEU A 229 -17.09 -3.94 2.00
CA LEU A 229 -16.51 -3.27 0.84
C LEU A 229 -17.57 -2.35 0.23
N ASN A 230 -17.31 -1.05 0.15
CA ASN A 230 -18.24 -0.06 -0.42
C ASN A 230 -17.59 0.89 -1.45
N GLY A 231 -16.34 0.61 -1.83
CA GLY A 231 -15.65 1.32 -2.91
C GLY A 231 -14.43 0.54 -3.39
N MET A 232 -14.13 0.64 -4.70
CA MET A 232 -12.95 0.03 -5.31
C MET A 232 -12.55 0.86 -6.54
N GLU A 233 -11.25 1.04 -6.73
CA GLU A 233 -10.67 1.62 -7.94
C GLU A 233 -9.54 0.75 -8.48
N GLU A 234 -9.48 0.67 -9.81
CA GLU A 234 -8.42 0.00 -10.56
C GLU A 234 -7.75 1.03 -11.48
N PRO A 235 -6.85 1.87 -10.93
CA PRO A 235 -6.24 2.96 -11.67
C PRO A 235 -5.21 2.45 -12.67
N SER A 236 -5.07 3.19 -13.78
CA SER A 236 -4.06 2.95 -14.80
C SER A 236 -3.35 4.24 -15.20
N PHE A 237 -2.17 4.12 -15.79
CA PHE A 237 -1.48 5.28 -16.34
C PHE A 237 -2.24 5.86 -17.54
N GLN A 238 -2.12 7.16 -17.76
CA GLN A 238 -2.60 7.80 -18.98
C GLN A 238 -1.63 7.56 -20.14
N LYS A 239 -2.15 7.54 -21.38
CA LYS A 239 -1.34 7.27 -22.59
C LYS A 239 -0.28 8.35 -22.89
N ASP A 240 -0.42 9.50 -22.26
CA ASP A 240 0.50 10.63 -22.43
C ASP A 240 1.76 10.40 -21.60
N GLY A 241 2.90 10.27 -22.26
CA GLY A 241 4.20 10.16 -21.60
C GLY A 241 4.79 8.76 -21.46
N LEU A 242 4.45 7.88 -22.41
CA LEU A 242 5.13 6.59 -22.57
C LEU A 242 6.63 6.75 -22.75
N GLU A 243 7.40 6.09 -21.91
CA GLU A 243 8.80 5.79 -22.20
C GLU A 243 8.84 4.62 -23.21
N GLN A 244 9.41 4.86 -24.39
CA GLN A 244 9.59 3.81 -25.40
C GLN A 244 10.29 2.57 -24.80
N GLY A 245 9.67 1.40 -25.00
CA GLY A 245 10.24 0.12 -24.60
C GLY A 245 9.91 -0.35 -23.20
N LYS A 246 9.18 0.43 -22.38
CA LYS A 246 8.61 -0.06 -21.11
C LYS A 246 7.24 -0.69 -21.33
N PHE A 247 6.91 -1.69 -20.52
CA PHE A 247 5.56 -2.26 -20.47
C PHE A 247 4.60 -1.17 -20.02
N ASP A 248 3.56 -0.93 -20.81
CA ASP A 248 2.52 0.03 -20.45
C ASP A 248 1.43 -0.63 -19.59
N TRP A 249 1.02 0.10 -18.56
CA TRP A 249 -0.07 -0.27 -17.67
C TRP A 249 -1.28 0.65 -17.93
N PHE A 250 -1.72 0.76 -19.21
CA PHE A 250 -2.88 1.59 -19.58
C PHE A 250 -4.19 0.81 -19.54
N GLU A 251 -4.15 -0.43 -20.06
CA GLU A 251 -5.34 -1.27 -20.20
C GLU A 251 -5.41 -2.33 -19.09
N ILE A 252 -4.29 -2.52 -18.38
CA ILE A 252 -4.16 -3.47 -17.27
C ILE A 252 -3.79 -2.67 -16.02
N PRO A 253 -4.62 -2.64 -14.98
CA PRO A 253 -4.32 -1.86 -13.78
C PRO A 253 -3.15 -2.47 -13.00
N PRO A 254 -2.10 -1.69 -12.70
CA PRO A 254 -0.96 -2.18 -11.92
C PRO A 254 -1.26 -2.34 -10.43
N ALA A 255 -2.27 -1.65 -9.94
CA ALA A 255 -2.69 -1.64 -8.54
C ALA A 255 -4.20 -1.66 -8.42
N VAL A 256 -4.67 -1.96 -7.24
CA VAL A 256 -6.07 -1.87 -6.83
C VAL A 256 -6.17 -1.14 -5.50
N ILE A 257 -7.20 -0.33 -5.34
CA ILE A 257 -7.50 0.44 -4.12
C ILE A 257 -8.88 0.03 -3.64
N PHE A 258 -8.98 -0.33 -2.38
CA PHE A 258 -10.23 -0.75 -1.76
C PHE A 258 -10.66 0.20 -0.66
N ARG A 259 -11.96 0.42 -0.55
CA ARG A 259 -12.59 1.14 0.56
C ARG A 259 -13.50 0.21 1.33
N PHE A 260 -13.19 0.05 2.60
CA PHE A 260 -13.97 -0.70 3.56
C PHE A 260 -14.60 0.23 4.60
N GLN A 261 -15.80 -0.09 5.02
CA GLN A 261 -16.50 0.62 6.08
C GLN A 261 -16.79 -0.32 7.24
N LYS A 262 -16.49 0.12 8.47
CA LYS A 262 -16.88 -0.56 9.71
C LYS A 262 -18.40 -0.53 9.87
N ILE A 263 -19.02 -1.70 10.13
CA ILE A 263 -20.46 -1.88 10.37
C ILE A 263 -20.77 -2.07 11.85
#